data_0df7490270bdc38a3e84d5c0c6933291
#
_entry.id   0df7490270bdc38a3e84d5c0c6933291
#
_cell.length_a   1.000
_cell.length_b   1.000
_cell.length_c   1.000
_cell.angle_alpha   90.00
_cell.angle_beta   90.00
_cell.angle_gamma   90.00
#
_symmetry.space_group_name_H-M   'P 1'
#
loop_
_entity.id
_entity.type
_entity.pdbx_description
1 polymer ?
#
loop_
_entity_poly.entity_id
_entity_poly.type
_entity_poly.pdbx_seq_one_letter_code
_entity_poly.pdbx_strand_id
1 'polypeptide(L)'
;MSMVNDTHRFVFLHVAKTGGRSINLLLKGRYGRDGVFNTKRLDPNVDRLGRMLGLEARAFVGEDRWNDYFTFAFARNPWDRAVSIFEHMRTDFQASLTHPAGKMTGKAQLLVSIGQALQVGPLDLTFTRFIHDILRDRAIENYHWDLQSNALTDGRGQVLFDFIGRFERLQQDFDLICDRLGLAQEKLPHFNRSKRNAWPEYYAPQTMRVISKIYAEDFELLGYAAPR
;
A
#
# COMPACT_ATOMS: atom_id res chain seq x y z
N MET A 1 8.46 2.53 -0.05
CA MET A 1 9.75 1.80 -0.03
C MET A 1 9.82 1.03 1.28
N SER A 2 10.19 -0.23 1.23
CA SER A 2 10.47 -1.03 2.42
C SER A 2 11.86 -0.69 2.98
N MET A 3 12.18 -1.10 4.20
CA MET A 3 13.42 -0.74 4.90
C MET A 3 13.95 -1.90 5.73
N VAL A 4 15.26 -2.09 5.74
CA VAL A 4 15.97 -2.84 6.78
C VAL A 4 16.88 -1.88 7.53
N ASN A 5 17.03 -2.09 8.81
CA ASN A 5 17.96 -1.34 9.65
C ASN A 5 18.76 -2.29 10.53
N ASP A 6 20.05 -2.37 10.24
CA ASP A 6 20.96 -3.29 10.95
C ASP A 6 21.30 -2.79 12.36
N THR A 7 21.33 -1.46 12.56
CA THR A 7 21.63 -0.87 13.87
C THR A 7 20.52 -1.14 14.89
N HIS A 8 19.26 -0.99 14.46
CA HIS A 8 18.08 -1.19 15.32
C HIS A 8 17.38 -2.52 15.09
N ARG A 9 17.96 -3.39 14.26
CA ARG A 9 17.54 -4.78 14.00
C ARG A 9 16.07 -4.90 13.65
N PHE A 10 15.61 -4.18 12.64
CA PHE A 10 14.24 -4.29 12.17
C PHE A 10 14.12 -4.37 10.63
N VAL A 11 13.03 -4.96 10.20
CA VAL A 11 12.57 -4.99 8.81
C VAL A 11 11.17 -4.38 8.73
N PHE A 12 11.01 -3.34 7.93
CA PHE A 12 9.71 -2.74 7.63
C PHE A 12 9.31 -3.02 6.19
N LEU A 13 8.20 -3.73 5.97
CA LEU A 13 7.60 -3.89 4.65
C LEU A 13 6.52 -2.85 4.40
N HIS A 14 6.68 -2.08 3.34
CA HIS A 14 5.71 -1.06 2.94
C HIS A 14 4.64 -1.65 2.02
N VAL A 15 3.51 -2.02 2.58
CA VAL A 15 2.30 -2.34 1.81
C VAL A 15 1.69 -1.06 1.24
N ALA A 16 1.23 -1.11 -0.01
CA ALA A 16 0.69 0.08 -0.68
C ALA A 16 -0.57 0.61 0.01
N LYS A 17 -0.64 1.93 0.23
CA LYS A 17 -1.80 2.67 0.78
C LYS A 17 -2.15 2.39 2.24
N THR A 18 -1.20 1.91 3.02
CA THR A 18 -1.35 1.61 4.47
C THR A 18 -0.61 2.60 5.39
N GLY A 19 -0.32 3.82 4.92
CA GLY A 19 0.39 4.84 5.72
C GLY A 19 1.91 4.75 5.72
N GLY A 20 2.49 3.77 5.03
CA GLY A 20 3.93 3.51 5.03
C GLY A 20 4.82 4.67 4.61
N ARG A 21 4.29 5.70 3.92
CA ARG A 21 5.06 6.90 3.57
C ARG A 21 5.43 7.72 4.81
N SER A 22 4.50 7.91 5.73
CA SER A 22 4.73 8.63 6.99
C SER A 22 5.77 7.92 7.85
N ILE A 23 5.63 6.59 7.98
CA ILE A 23 6.57 5.73 8.69
C ILE A 23 7.97 5.82 8.06
N ASN A 24 8.06 5.64 6.75
CA ASN A 24 9.33 5.71 6.03
C ASN A 24 10.05 7.04 6.22
N LEU A 25 9.33 8.16 6.20
CA LEU A 25 9.93 9.48 6.35
C LEU A 25 10.52 9.65 7.75
N LEU A 26 9.81 9.23 8.78
CA LEU A 26 10.29 9.32 10.15
C LEU A 26 11.49 8.39 10.36
N LEU A 27 11.35 7.10 10.04
CA LEU A 27 12.42 6.12 10.22
C LEU A 27 13.70 6.51 9.46
N LYS A 28 13.55 6.96 8.22
CA LYS A 28 14.67 7.39 7.38
C LYS A 28 15.37 8.64 7.90
N GLY A 29 14.59 9.59 8.41
CA GLY A 29 15.13 10.85 8.94
C GLY A 29 15.88 10.67 10.24
N ARG A 30 15.44 9.73 11.09
CA ARG A 30 15.98 9.54 12.44
C ARG A 30 17.03 8.44 12.53
N TYR A 31 16.80 7.32 11.88
CA TYR A 31 17.57 6.09 12.11
C TYR A 31 18.42 5.67 10.91
N GLY A 32 18.56 6.58 9.91
CA GLY A 32 19.50 6.37 8.81
C GLY A 32 19.01 5.40 7.73
N ARG A 33 19.97 4.95 6.91
CA ARG A 33 19.70 4.23 5.67
C ARG A 33 20.48 2.93 5.57
N ASP A 34 20.63 2.18 6.63
CA ASP A 34 21.45 0.97 6.63
C ASP A 34 20.92 -0.14 5.68
N GLY A 35 19.82 0.10 5.05
CA GLY A 35 19.26 -0.73 3.99
C GLY A 35 17.88 -0.21 3.60
N VAL A 36 17.81 0.54 2.53
CA VAL A 36 16.52 0.86 1.89
C VAL A 36 16.39 -0.05 0.69
N PHE A 37 15.54 -1.07 0.78
CA PHE A 37 15.23 -1.79 -0.43
C PHE A 37 14.24 -1.01 -1.29
N ASN A 38 14.68 -0.84 -2.50
CA ASN A 38 13.82 -0.40 -3.56
C ASN A 38 13.77 -1.56 -4.56
N THR A 39 12.60 -2.10 -4.78
CA THR A 39 12.36 -3.14 -5.81
C THR A 39 12.95 -2.78 -7.16
N LYS A 40 13.04 -1.48 -7.49
CA LYS A 40 13.68 -0.98 -8.70
C LYS A 40 15.16 -1.35 -8.86
N ARG A 41 15.85 -1.72 -7.79
CA ARG A 41 17.26 -2.11 -7.80
C ARG A 41 17.48 -3.61 -7.88
N LEU A 42 16.45 -4.42 -7.61
CA LEU A 42 16.58 -5.87 -7.53
C LEU A 42 16.39 -6.54 -8.89
N ASP A 43 15.50 -6.02 -9.71
CA ASP A 43 15.30 -6.46 -11.10
C ASP A 43 14.68 -5.31 -11.91
N PRO A 44 15.34 -4.83 -12.97
CA PRO A 44 14.78 -3.84 -13.89
C PRO A 44 13.47 -4.31 -14.56
N ASN A 45 13.25 -5.63 -14.64
CA ASN A 45 12.04 -6.20 -15.22
C ASN A 45 10.90 -6.32 -14.20
N VAL A 46 11.18 -6.28 -12.89
CA VAL A 46 10.19 -6.22 -11.79
C VAL A 46 9.61 -4.81 -11.61
N ASP A 47 10.15 -3.81 -12.32
CA ASP A 47 9.68 -2.41 -12.26
C ASP A 47 8.21 -2.24 -12.72
N ARG A 48 7.64 -3.26 -13.38
CA ARG A 48 6.22 -3.26 -13.75
C ARG A 48 5.26 -3.41 -12.56
N LEU A 49 5.70 -3.89 -11.42
CA LEU A 49 4.77 -4.27 -10.35
C LEU A 49 4.98 -3.57 -9.01
N GLY A 50 6.14 -2.94 -8.74
CA GLY A 50 6.37 -2.23 -7.46
C GLY A 50 6.13 -3.09 -6.21
N ARG A 51 5.99 -4.40 -6.38
CA ARG A 51 5.71 -5.38 -5.34
C ARG A 51 7.01 -5.82 -4.69
N MET A 52 7.07 -5.69 -3.39
CA MET A 52 7.80 -6.67 -2.63
C MET A 52 6.75 -7.48 -1.87
N LEU A 53 6.64 -8.75 -2.21
CA LEU A 53 5.89 -9.71 -1.40
C LEU A 53 6.71 -10.01 -0.16
N GLY A 54 6.07 -10.47 0.92
CA GLY A 54 6.78 -10.80 2.14
C GLY A 54 7.91 -11.81 1.93
N LEU A 55 7.69 -12.82 1.07
CA LEU A 55 8.71 -13.81 0.70
C LEU A 55 9.89 -13.19 -0.06
N GLU A 56 9.64 -12.23 -0.94
CA GLU A 56 10.72 -11.53 -1.66
C GLU A 56 11.55 -10.66 -0.71
N ALA A 57 10.88 -10.00 0.25
CA ALA A 57 11.54 -9.23 1.28
C ALA A 57 12.41 -10.13 2.17
N ARG A 58 11.89 -11.30 2.58
CA ARG A 58 12.62 -12.30 3.35
C ARG A 58 13.85 -12.81 2.60
N ALA A 59 13.68 -13.20 1.34
CA ALA A 59 14.78 -13.65 0.50
C ALA A 59 15.85 -12.57 0.29
N PHE A 60 15.43 -11.30 0.14
CA PHE A 60 16.34 -10.18 -0.01
C PHE A 60 17.14 -9.86 1.26
N VAL A 61 16.47 -9.87 2.41
CA VAL A 61 17.09 -9.59 3.72
C VAL A 61 18.04 -10.72 4.12
N GLY A 62 17.73 -11.94 3.71
CA GLY A 62 18.40 -13.17 4.13
C GLY A 62 17.76 -13.78 5.38
N GLU A 63 17.76 -15.11 5.44
CA GLU A 63 17.09 -15.88 6.52
C GLU A 63 17.59 -15.50 7.91
N ASP A 64 18.91 -15.34 8.09
CA ASP A 64 19.50 -15.03 9.40
C ASP A 64 18.97 -13.71 9.94
N ARG A 65 19.01 -12.64 9.12
CA ARG A 65 18.48 -11.32 9.51
C ARG A 65 16.97 -11.34 9.67
N TRP A 66 16.25 -12.07 8.81
CA TRP A 66 14.80 -12.15 8.90
C TRP A 66 14.34 -12.78 10.22
N ASN A 67 15.02 -13.83 10.66
CA ASN A 67 14.69 -14.54 11.90
C ASN A 67 15.18 -13.79 13.16
N ASP A 68 16.18 -12.92 13.01
CA ASP A 68 16.86 -12.24 14.12
C ASP A 68 16.34 -10.81 14.36
N TYR A 69 15.76 -10.17 13.32
CA TYR A 69 15.25 -8.81 13.37
C TYR A 69 13.74 -8.79 13.61
N PHE A 70 13.29 -7.73 14.26
CA PHE A 70 11.85 -7.48 14.40
C PHE A 70 11.25 -7.09 13.06
N THR A 71 10.33 -7.91 12.55
CA THR A 71 9.70 -7.72 11.25
C THR A 71 8.30 -7.12 11.39
N PHE A 72 7.99 -6.04 10.66
CA PHE A 72 6.68 -5.44 10.73
C PHE A 72 6.19 -4.84 9.43
N ALA A 73 4.88 -4.78 9.31
CA ALA A 73 4.16 -4.15 8.21
C ALA A 73 2.91 -3.43 8.74
N PHE A 74 2.25 -2.66 7.89
CA PHE A 74 0.95 -2.08 8.21
C PHE A 74 -0.09 -2.50 7.20
N ALA A 75 -1.27 -2.81 7.71
CA ALA A 75 -2.47 -3.13 6.94
C ALA A 75 -3.53 -2.05 7.11
N ARG A 76 -4.51 -2.04 6.23
CA ARG A 76 -5.63 -1.09 6.23
C ARG A 76 -6.92 -1.81 5.89
N ASN A 77 -8.04 -1.33 6.41
CA ASN A 77 -9.37 -1.77 6.04
C ASN A 77 -9.49 -1.81 4.49
N PRO A 78 -9.80 -2.97 3.87
CA PRO A 78 -9.81 -3.10 2.41
C PRO A 78 -10.78 -2.13 1.72
N TRP A 79 -11.94 -1.81 2.30
CA TRP A 79 -12.84 -0.79 1.74
C TRP A 79 -12.21 0.60 1.76
N ASP A 80 -11.63 1.00 2.89
CA ASP A 80 -10.97 2.30 3.00
C ASP A 80 -9.71 2.38 2.14
N ARG A 81 -9.00 1.26 1.99
CA ARG A 81 -7.85 1.14 1.10
C ARG A 81 -8.25 1.34 -0.36
N ALA A 82 -9.35 0.70 -0.84
CA ALA A 82 -9.83 0.86 -2.21
C ALA A 82 -10.20 2.32 -2.52
N VAL A 83 -10.87 3.01 -1.61
CA VAL A 83 -11.13 4.45 -1.74
C VAL A 83 -9.83 5.26 -1.77
N SER A 84 -8.85 4.91 -0.93
CA SER A 84 -7.54 5.59 -0.93
C SER A 84 -6.76 5.39 -2.24
N ILE A 85 -6.90 4.25 -2.88
CA ILE A 85 -6.30 3.96 -4.19
C ILE A 85 -6.99 4.81 -5.27
N PHE A 86 -8.31 4.80 -5.30
CA PHE A 86 -9.11 5.59 -6.24
C PHE A 86 -8.78 7.09 -6.17
N GLU A 87 -8.79 7.66 -4.97
CA GLU A 87 -8.49 9.08 -4.77
C GLU A 87 -7.03 9.43 -5.14
N HIS A 88 -6.10 8.53 -4.88
CA HIS A 88 -4.72 8.71 -5.31
C HIS A 88 -4.59 8.73 -6.82
N MET A 89 -5.26 7.81 -7.52
CA MET A 89 -5.28 7.77 -8.97
C MET A 89 -5.91 9.03 -9.54
N ARG A 90 -7.04 9.46 -9.01
CA ARG A 90 -7.75 10.66 -9.44
C ARG A 90 -6.89 11.92 -9.29
N THR A 91 -6.19 12.06 -8.18
CA THR A 91 -5.29 13.20 -7.90
C THR A 91 -4.07 13.19 -8.82
N ASP A 92 -3.42 12.04 -8.99
CA ASP A 92 -2.24 11.91 -9.87
C ASP A 92 -2.63 12.20 -11.33
N PHE A 93 -3.83 11.81 -11.73
CA PHE A 93 -4.35 12.09 -13.06
C PHE A 93 -4.61 13.59 -13.27
N GLN A 94 -5.30 14.26 -12.34
CA GLN A 94 -5.51 15.71 -12.40
C GLN A 94 -4.19 16.46 -12.46
N ALA A 95 -3.20 16.05 -11.68
CA ALA A 95 -1.87 16.64 -11.72
C ALA A 95 -1.17 16.45 -13.06
N SER A 96 -1.41 15.33 -13.77
CA SER A 96 -0.81 15.07 -15.08
C SER A 96 -1.36 15.95 -16.20
N LEU A 97 -2.61 16.38 -16.06
CA LEU A 97 -3.24 17.30 -17.02
C LEU A 97 -2.69 18.72 -16.97
N THR A 98 -2.17 19.11 -15.82
CA THR A 98 -1.62 20.46 -15.58
C THR A 98 -0.12 20.57 -15.81
N HIS A 99 0.58 19.45 -16.10
CA HIS A 99 2.01 19.46 -16.40
C HIS A 99 2.26 19.71 -17.89
N PRO A 100 3.25 20.55 -18.24
CA PRO A 100 3.61 20.78 -19.63
C PRO A 100 4.05 19.48 -20.31
N ALA A 101 3.57 19.29 -21.53
CA ALA A 101 3.87 18.13 -22.36
C ALA A 101 5.38 17.82 -22.39
N GLY A 102 5.79 16.66 -21.92
CA GLY A 102 7.16 16.18 -22.01
C GLY A 102 7.68 15.39 -20.82
N LYS A 103 7.05 15.45 -19.64
CA LYS A 103 7.44 14.65 -18.46
C LYS A 103 6.25 13.98 -17.79
N MET A 104 5.54 13.17 -18.55
CA MET A 104 4.56 12.29 -17.93
C MET A 104 5.29 11.22 -17.10
N THR A 105 5.00 11.18 -15.80
CA THR A 105 5.46 10.09 -14.95
C THR A 105 4.81 8.77 -15.39
N GLY A 106 5.44 7.63 -15.14
CA GLY A 106 4.86 6.32 -15.50
C GLY A 106 3.45 6.10 -14.94
N LYS A 107 3.11 6.78 -13.82
CA LYS A 107 1.76 6.81 -13.26
C LYS A 107 0.77 7.60 -14.12
N ALA A 108 1.17 8.72 -14.66
CA ALA A 108 0.33 9.51 -15.56
C ALA A 108 0.07 8.76 -16.88
N GLN A 109 1.07 8.04 -17.39
CA GLN A 109 0.89 7.16 -18.55
C GLN A 109 -0.11 6.04 -18.28
N LEU A 110 -0.05 5.41 -17.10
CA LEU A 110 -1.02 4.41 -16.68
C LEU A 110 -2.45 4.97 -16.68
N LEU A 111 -2.63 6.17 -16.14
CA LEU A 111 -3.95 6.81 -16.07
C LEU A 111 -4.50 7.23 -17.45
N VAL A 112 -3.63 7.65 -18.36
CA VAL A 112 -4.02 7.89 -19.76
C VAL A 112 -4.43 6.58 -20.42
N SER A 113 -3.68 5.49 -20.20
CA SER A 113 -4.05 4.16 -20.71
C SER A 113 -5.38 3.68 -20.15
N ILE A 114 -5.65 3.94 -18.85
CA ILE A 114 -6.96 3.67 -18.24
C ILE A 114 -8.06 4.46 -18.92
N GLY A 115 -7.89 5.76 -19.10
CA GLY A 115 -8.86 6.62 -19.76
C GLY A 115 -9.15 6.17 -21.19
N GLN A 116 -8.12 5.81 -21.94
CA GLN A 116 -8.24 5.29 -23.31
C GLN A 116 -8.93 3.92 -23.35
N ALA A 117 -8.55 2.99 -22.47
CA ALA A 117 -9.14 1.65 -22.40
C ALA A 117 -10.63 1.69 -22.02
N LEU A 118 -11.02 2.62 -21.17
CA LEU A 118 -12.38 2.76 -20.68
C LEU A 118 -13.23 3.74 -21.53
N GLN A 119 -12.65 4.38 -22.55
CA GLN A 119 -13.28 5.44 -23.36
C GLN A 119 -13.94 6.53 -22.50
N VAL A 120 -13.33 6.85 -21.38
CA VAL A 120 -13.79 7.89 -20.46
C VAL A 120 -12.80 9.02 -20.38
N GLY A 121 -13.33 10.22 -20.32
CA GLY A 121 -12.55 11.36 -19.89
C GLY A 121 -12.04 11.12 -18.45
N PRO A 122 -10.86 11.62 -18.15
CA PRO A 122 -10.22 11.42 -16.84
C PRO A 122 -11.00 11.99 -15.66
N LEU A 123 -11.85 12.96 -15.93
CA LEU A 123 -12.76 13.58 -14.96
C LEU A 123 -14.04 12.76 -14.72
N ASP A 124 -14.31 11.79 -15.60
CA ASP A 124 -15.54 10.98 -15.57
C ASP A 124 -15.34 9.63 -14.88
N LEU A 125 -14.15 9.36 -14.35
CA LEU A 125 -13.89 8.15 -13.61
C LEU A 125 -14.57 8.22 -12.23
N THR A 126 -15.74 7.63 -12.12
CA THR A 126 -16.43 7.45 -10.84
C THR A 126 -15.85 6.28 -10.06
N PHE A 127 -16.05 6.27 -8.73
CA PHE A 127 -15.62 5.16 -7.88
C PHE A 127 -16.27 3.83 -8.30
N THR A 128 -17.55 3.87 -8.71
CA THR A 128 -18.26 2.69 -9.21
C THR A 128 -17.58 2.11 -10.45
N ARG A 129 -17.21 2.94 -11.42
CA ARG A 129 -16.49 2.51 -12.61
C ARG A 129 -15.11 1.97 -12.28
N PHE A 130 -14.38 2.63 -11.38
CA PHE A 130 -13.10 2.13 -10.88
C PHE A 130 -13.21 0.71 -10.33
N ILE A 131 -14.24 0.42 -9.53
CA ILE A 131 -14.43 -0.92 -8.96
C ILE A 131 -14.79 -1.93 -10.03
N HIS A 132 -15.73 -1.62 -10.93
CA HIS A 132 -16.20 -2.59 -11.92
C HIS A 132 -15.21 -2.79 -13.05
N ASP A 133 -14.71 -1.71 -13.63
CA ASP A 133 -13.94 -1.78 -14.87
C ASP A 133 -12.45 -2.05 -14.61
N ILE A 134 -11.92 -1.60 -13.46
CA ILE A 134 -10.49 -1.73 -13.16
C ILE A 134 -10.22 -2.87 -12.17
N LEU A 135 -10.91 -2.90 -11.03
CA LEU A 135 -10.61 -3.89 -9.99
C LEU A 135 -11.22 -5.25 -10.31
N ARG A 136 -12.51 -5.32 -10.70
CA ARG A 136 -13.18 -6.58 -10.95
C ARG A 136 -12.66 -7.26 -12.22
N ASP A 137 -12.59 -6.51 -13.30
CA ASP A 137 -12.25 -7.06 -14.62
C ASP A 137 -10.75 -7.09 -14.87
N ARG A 138 -9.95 -6.60 -13.89
CA ARG A 138 -8.48 -6.53 -13.95
C ARG A 138 -7.96 -6.00 -15.29
N ALA A 139 -8.66 -5.03 -15.84
CA ALA A 139 -8.30 -4.39 -17.11
C ALA A 139 -6.87 -3.85 -17.11
N ILE A 140 -6.33 -3.60 -15.93
CA ILE A 140 -4.97 -3.08 -15.73
C ILE A 140 -4.37 -3.72 -14.48
N GLU A 141 -3.22 -4.35 -14.63
CA GLU A 141 -2.46 -4.86 -13.49
C GLU A 141 -1.68 -3.74 -12.82
N ASN A 142 -1.88 -3.59 -11.51
CA ASN A 142 -1.11 -2.64 -10.70
C ASN A 142 -1.06 -3.08 -9.24
N TYR A 143 0.13 -3.05 -8.65
CA TYR A 143 0.39 -3.47 -7.29
C TYR A 143 -0.39 -2.68 -6.21
N HIS A 144 -0.91 -1.50 -6.53
CA HIS A 144 -1.65 -0.71 -5.56
C HIS A 144 -2.94 -1.37 -5.11
N TRP A 145 -3.56 -2.20 -5.96
CA TRP A 145 -4.80 -2.91 -5.65
C TRP A 145 -4.67 -4.41 -5.44
N ASP A 146 -3.42 -4.91 -5.39
CA ASP A 146 -3.20 -6.29 -4.99
C ASP A 146 -3.69 -6.55 -3.56
N LEU A 147 -3.95 -7.82 -3.27
CA LEU A 147 -4.28 -8.26 -1.93
C LEU A 147 -3.13 -7.91 -0.96
N GLN A 148 -3.48 -7.43 0.21
CA GLN A 148 -2.52 -7.21 1.30
C GLN A 148 -1.99 -8.55 1.82
N SER A 149 -2.87 -9.58 1.83
CA SER A 149 -2.50 -10.96 2.19
C SER A 149 -1.32 -11.46 1.38
N ASN A 150 -1.24 -11.17 0.08
CA ASN A 150 -0.10 -11.55 -0.76
C ASN A 150 1.23 -10.97 -0.27
N ALA A 151 1.21 -9.76 0.31
CA ALA A 151 2.40 -9.13 0.85
C ALA A 151 2.73 -9.58 2.28
N LEU A 152 1.74 -10.06 3.02
CA LEU A 152 1.85 -10.33 4.45
C LEU A 152 2.04 -11.81 4.79
N THR A 153 1.81 -12.72 3.83
CA THR A 153 1.88 -14.17 4.04
C THR A 153 2.88 -14.86 3.13
N ASP A 154 3.13 -16.12 3.42
CA ASP A 154 3.98 -17.03 2.63
C ASP A 154 3.26 -17.64 1.41
N GLY A 155 2.07 -17.17 1.07
CA GLY A 155 1.23 -17.73 0.01
C GLY A 155 0.45 -18.99 0.43
N ARG A 156 0.68 -19.52 1.62
CA ARG A 156 -0.09 -20.60 2.26
C ARG A 156 -0.97 -20.09 3.40
N GLY A 157 -1.02 -18.78 3.57
CA GLY A 157 -1.79 -18.11 4.63
C GLY A 157 -1.03 -17.90 5.94
N GLN A 158 0.21 -18.37 6.07
CA GLN A 158 1.01 -18.12 7.25
C GLN A 158 1.58 -16.69 7.22
N VAL A 159 1.30 -15.92 8.25
CA VAL A 159 1.83 -14.56 8.43
C VAL A 159 3.34 -14.59 8.60
N LEU A 160 4.04 -13.74 7.85
CA LEU A 160 5.50 -13.67 7.83
C LEU A 160 6.09 -12.64 8.81
N PHE A 161 5.28 -11.80 9.44
CA PHE A 161 5.72 -10.66 10.24
C PHE A 161 5.42 -10.86 11.72
N ASP A 162 6.32 -10.39 12.57
CA ASP A 162 6.12 -10.36 14.03
C ASP A 162 5.00 -9.41 14.44
N PHE A 163 4.78 -8.34 13.65
CA PHE A 163 3.73 -7.36 13.93
C PHE A 163 3.09 -6.80 12.65
N ILE A 164 1.76 -6.80 12.61
CA ILE A 164 0.98 -6.13 11.56
C ILE A 164 0.16 -5.01 12.22
N GLY A 165 0.67 -3.78 12.11
CA GLY A 165 -0.03 -2.59 12.58
C GLY A 165 -1.24 -2.24 11.70
N ARG A 166 -2.16 -1.46 12.24
CA ARG A 166 -3.38 -1.01 11.56
C ARG A 166 -3.29 0.46 11.19
N PHE A 167 -3.62 0.79 9.93
CA PHE A 167 -3.68 2.18 9.48
C PHE A 167 -4.65 3.03 10.32
N GLU A 168 -5.74 2.44 10.75
CA GLU A 168 -6.78 3.08 11.57
C GLU A 168 -6.28 3.50 12.96
N ARG A 169 -5.18 2.90 13.43
CA ARG A 169 -4.48 3.20 14.68
C ARG A 169 -3.00 3.47 14.43
N LEU A 170 -2.68 4.07 13.28
CA LEU A 170 -1.31 4.17 12.75
C LEU A 170 -0.30 4.69 13.78
N GLN A 171 -0.63 5.77 14.49
CA GLN A 171 0.26 6.33 15.52
C GLN A 171 0.42 5.39 16.71
N GLN A 172 -0.68 4.87 17.23
CA GLN A 172 -0.65 3.98 18.41
C GLN A 172 0.14 2.70 18.13
N ASP A 173 -0.13 2.07 16.98
CA ASP A 173 0.58 0.84 16.60
C ASP A 173 2.06 1.12 16.26
N PHE A 174 2.38 2.31 15.76
CA PHE A 174 3.77 2.73 15.55
C PHE A 174 4.50 3.00 16.87
N ASP A 175 3.83 3.58 17.87
CA ASP A 175 4.39 3.78 19.20
C ASP A 175 4.74 2.44 19.87
N LEU A 176 3.89 1.40 19.73
CA LEU A 176 4.19 0.04 20.19
C LEU A 176 5.45 -0.56 19.51
N ILE A 177 5.62 -0.28 18.22
CA ILE A 177 6.83 -0.69 17.49
C ILE A 177 8.06 0.04 18.04
N CYS A 178 7.94 1.34 18.29
CA CYS A 178 9.03 2.12 18.88
C CYS A 178 9.44 1.57 20.25
N ASP A 179 8.48 1.27 21.13
CA ASP A 179 8.74 0.66 22.43
C ASP A 179 9.46 -0.69 22.30
N ARG A 180 8.99 -1.54 21.38
CA ARG A 180 9.61 -2.85 21.11
C ARG A 180 11.05 -2.75 20.63
N LEU A 181 11.37 -1.71 19.86
CA LEU A 181 12.71 -1.49 19.28
C LEU A 181 13.60 -0.58 20.14
N GLY A 182 13.10 -0.06 21.27
CA GLY A 182 13.83 0.91 22.09
C GLY A 182 14.03 2.25 21.37
N LEU A 183 13.12 2.63 20.47
CA LEU A 183 13.16 3.87 19.70
C LEU A 183 12.35 4.96 20.41
N ALA A 184 12.70 6.22 20.20
CA ALA A 184 11.89 7.32 20.67
C ALA A 184 10.52 7.37 19.98
N GLN A 185 9.45 7.49 20.76
CA GLN A 185 8.12 7.74 20.21
C GLN A 185 8.05 9.17 19.66
N GLU A 186 7.71 9.29 18.39
CA GLU A 186 7.57 10.57 17.72
C GLU A 186 6.28 10.62 16.92
N LYS A 187 5.72 11.81 16.81
CA LYS A 187 4.51 12.02 16.02
C LYS A 187 4.79 11.78 14.54
N LEU A 188 4.08 10.81 13.96
CA LEU A 188 4.19 10.54 12.53
C LEU A 188 3.78 11.77 11.72
N PRO A 189 4.58 12.17 10.71
CA PRO A 189 4.21 13.25 9.84
C PRO A 189 2.95 12.90 9.03
N HIS A 190 1.97 13.79 9.05
CA HIS A 190 0.74 13.63 8.28
C HIS A 190 0.99 13.96 6.81
N PHE A 191 1.43 12.96 6.04
CA PHE A 191 1.53 13.09 4.59
C PHE A 191 0.26 12.56 3.91
N ASN A 192 -0.23 13.33 2.94
CA ASN A 192 -1.35 12.95 2.09
C ASN A 192 -2.68 12.69 2.83
N ARG A 193 -3.04 13.54 3.80
CA ARG A 193 -4.42 13.60 4.25
C ARG A 193 -5.27 14.06 3.06
N SER A 194 -5.78 13.12 2.29
CA SER A 194 -6.72 13.47 1.22
C SER A 194 -7.93 14.16 1.84
N LYS A 195 -8.28 15.33 1.30
CA LYS A 195 -9.58 15.96 1.58
C LYS A 195 -10.65 15.11 0.89
N ARG A 196 -11.03 14.00 1.49
CA ARG A 196 -12.04 13.08 0.96
C ARG A 196 -13.08 12.79 2.01
N ASN A 197 -14.25 12.39 1.57
CA ASN A 197 -15.31 11.90 2.43
C ASN A 197 -14.90 10.60 3.17
N ALA A 198 -15.66 10.23 4.18
CA ALA A 198 -15.51 8.94 4.83
C ALA A 198 -15.74 7.82 3.82
N TRP A 199 -14.98 6.73 3.92
CA TRP A 199 -15.04 5.66 2.91
C TRP A 199 -16.42 5.06 2.69
N PRO A 200 -17.34 4.95 3.69
CA PRO A 200 -18.67 4.40 3.45
C PRO A 200 -19.49 5.20 2.44
N GLU A 201 -19.27 6.51 2.35
CA GLU A 201 -20.00 7.41 1.45
C GLU A 201 -19.71 7.17 -0.05
N TYR A 202 -18.62 6.44 -0.35
CA TYR A 202 -18.27 6.07 -1.72
C TYR A 202 -19.02 4.85 -2.23
N TYR A 203 -19.55 4.04 -1.33
CA TYR A 203 -20.05 2.72 -1.64
C TYR A 203 -21.57 2.67 -1.84
N ALA A 204 -21.97 2.05 -2.95
CA ALA A 204 -23.31 1.48 -3.09
C ALA A 204 -23.29 0.00 -2.69
N PRO A 205 -24.44 -0.61 -2.37
CA PRO A 205 -24.49 -2.04 -2.00
C PRO A 205 -23.85 -2.98 -3.02
N GLN A 206 -23.95 -2.64 -4.32
CA GLN A 206 -23.34 -3.44 -5.39
C GLN A 206 -21.80 -3.38 -5.32
N THR A 207 -21.22 -2.18 -5.19
CA THR A 207 -19.77 -1.99 -5.13
C THR A 207 -19.18 -2.59 -3.85
N MET A 208 -19.92 -2.55 -2.74
CA MET A 208 -19.53 -3.25 -1.52
C MET A 208 -19.39 -4.76 -1.75
N ARG A 209 -20.38 -5.39 -2.38
CA ARG A 209 -20.32 -6.83 -2.68
C ARG A 209 -19.13 -7.18 -3.57
N VAL A 210 -18.83 -6.36 -4.57
CA VAL A 210 -17.68 -6.58 -5.46
C VAL A 210 -16.37 -6.50 -4.67
N ILE A 211 -16.17 -5.47 -3.88
CA ILE A 211 -14.95 -5.31 -3.06
C ILE A 211 -14.81 -6.42 -2.02
N SER A 212 -15.91 -6.79 -1.34
CA SER A 212 -15.89 -7.88 -0.37
C SER A 212 -15.46 -9.21 -1.01
N LYS A 213 -15.85 -9.44 -2.27
CA LYS A 213 -15.44 -10.63 -3.02
C LYS A 213 -13.98 -10.57 -3.49
N ILE A 214 -13.54 -9.42 -4.02
CA ILE A 214 -12.16 -9.22 -4.49
C ILE A 214 -11.15 -9.35 -3.36
N TYR A 215 -11.43 -8.77 -2.21
CA TYR A 215 -10.54 -8.73 -1.05
C TYR A 215 -10.95 -9.68 0.08
N ALA A 216 -11.64 -10.78 -0.25
CA ALA A 216 -12.13 -11.75 0.75
C ALA A 216 -11.02 -12.25 1.67
N GLU A 217 -9.86 -12.61 1.12
CA GLU A 217 -8.70 -13.06 1.88
C GLU A 217 -8.14 -11.96 2.82
N ASP A 218 -8.12 -10.71 2.36
CA ASP A 218 -7.69 -9.59 3.21
C ASP A 218 -8.65 -9.39 4.40
N PHE A 219 -9.97 -9.54 4.17
CA PHE A 219 -10.96 -9.44 5.25
C PHE A 219 -10.79 -10.54 6.28
N GLU A 220 -10.58 -11.78 5.82
CA GLU A 220 -10.38 -12.93 6.69
C GLU A 220 -9.06 -12.81 7.47
N LEU A 221 -7.94 -12.64 6.77
CA LEU A 221 -6.61 -12.52 7.38
C LEU A 221 -6.53 -11.39 8.39
N LEU A 222 -7.10 -10.23 8.04
CA LEU A 222 -6.97 -9.01 8.82
C LEU A 222 -8.11 -8.81 9.81
N GLY A 223 -9.13 -9.64 9.84
CA GLY A 223 -10.24 -9.57 10.79
C GLY A 223 -11.11 -8.32 10.66
N TYR A 224 -11.27 -7.79 9.45
CA TYR A 224 -12.20 -6.68 9.20
C TYR A 224 -13.61 -7.23 8.91
N ALA A 225 -14.58 -6.79 9.68
CA ALA A 225 -15.98 -7.15 9.44
C ALA A 225 -16.62 -6.27 8.37
N ALA A 226 -17.57 -6.84 7.62
CA ALA A 226 -18.43 -6.04 6.76
C ALA A 226 -19.20 -4.99 7.59
N PRO A 227 -19.41 -3.75 7.10
CA PRO A 227 -20.30 -2.82 7.77
C PRO A 227 -21.70 -3.42 7.80
N ARG A 228 -22.34 -3.31 8.93
CA ARG A 228 -23.75 -3.72 9.15
C ARG A 228 -24.70 -2.80 8.43
#